data_9cccdc9423bac8afbd1087b696da5941
#
_entry.id   9cccdc9423bac8afbd1087b696da5941
#
_cell.length_a   1.000
_cell.length_b   1.000
_cell.length_c   1.000
_cell.angle_alpha   90.00
_cell.angle_beta   90.00
_cell.angle_gamma   90.00
#
_symmetry.space_group_name_H-M   'P 1'
#
loop_
_entity.id
_entity.type
_entity.pdbx_description
1 polymer ?
#
loop_
_entity_poly.entity_id
_entity_poly.type
_entity_poly.pdbx_seq_one_letter_code
_entity_poly.pdbx_strand_id
1 'polypeptide(L)'
;MKEGTRSVLFGCHNPFFHGLCVLAAWRITYRSWPKWWQIICIFIHDIGVWGRQYLSDDTAKKGHWERGAHFAVWLFNFGPLRFANLGGQPFLFIAGHCPEESGYPRSELWLPDKRSYLVAPMIWLWWNYYVEWHGKGIGVTPPPQWRKLVAENLEQKNPMGNHELYIKHRGVA
;
A
#
# COMPACT_ATOMS: atom_id res chain seq x y z
N MET A 1 -11.80 -16.87 10.53
CA MET A 1 -11.56 -17.16 9.10
C MET A 1 -10.30 -16.41 8.69
N LYS A 2 -9.41 -17.03 7.92
CA LYS A 2 -8.18 -16.39 7.47
C LYS A 2 -8.53 -15.37 6.38
N GLU A 3 -8.18 -14.13 6.58
CA GLU A 3 -8.38 -13.03 5.63
C GLU A 3 -7.07 -12.75 4.92
N GLY A 4 -7.11 -12.67 3.60
CA GLY A 4 -5.94 -12.40 2.79
C GLY A 4 -5.25 -13.66 2.27
N THR A 5 -4.63 -13.52 1.13
CA THR A 5 -3.86 -14.61 0.51
C THR A 5 -2.37 -14.43 0.81
N ARG A 6 -1.67 -15.57 0.92
CA ARG A 6 -0.20 -15.59 0.98
C ARG A 6 0.43 -15.51 -0.41
N SER A 7 -0.37 -15.33 -1.44
CA SER A 7 0.13 -15.28 -2.80
C SER A 7 0.90 -14.00 -3.07
N VAL A 8 2.03 -14.11 -3.73
CA VAL A 8 2.82 -12.97 -4.22
C VAL A 8 2.14 -12.29 -5.41
N LEU A 9 1.27 -13.02 -6.13
CA LEU A 9 0.66 -12.56 -7.38
C LEU A 9 -0.83 -12.22 -7.24
N PHE A 10 -1.53 -12.85 -6.30
CA PHE A 10 -2.97 -12.72 -6.14
C PHE A 10 -3.32 -12.29 -4.72
N GLY A 11 -4.33 -11.45 -4.62
CA GLY A 11 -4.80 -10.94 -3.35
C GLY A 11 -4.55 -9.46 -3.16
N CYS A 12 -5.26 -8.86 -2.22
CA CYS A 12 -5.20 -7.41 -1.97
C CYS A 12 -3.87 -6.97 -1.34
N HIS A 13 -3.15 -7.89 -0.73
CA HIS A 13 -1.83 -7.65 -0.13
C HIS A 13 -0.70 -8.27 -0.93
N ASN A 14 -0.90 -8.49 -2.22
CA ASN A 14 0.23 -8.94 -3.01
C ASN A 14 1.15 -7.74 -3.33
N PRO A 15 2.41 -7.80 -2.93
CA PRO A 15 3.33 -6.68 -3.13
C PRO A 15 3.64 -6.42 -4.59
N PHE A 16 3.55 -7.46 -5.44
CA PHE A 16 3.91 -7.34 -6.85
C PHE A 16 2.87 -6.55 -7.65
N PHE A 17 1.60 -6.96 -7.62
CA PHE A 17 0.57 -6.28 -8.41
C PHE A 17 0.25 -4.90 -7.84
N HIS A 18 0.21 -4.76 -6.50
CA HIS A 18 0.09 -3.46 -5.87
C HIS A 18 1.25 -2.54 -6.27
N GLY A 19 2.49 -3.03 -6.24
CA GLY A 19 3.65 -2.27 -6.68
C GLY A 19 3.54 -1.78 -8.13
N LEU A 20 3.00 -2.60 -9.05
CA LEU A 20 2.71 -2.17 -10.43
C LEU A 20 1.67 -1.04 -10.47
N CYS A 21 0.62 -1.13 -9.67
CA CYS A 21 -0.39 -0.07 -9.57
C CYS A 21 0.22 1.23 -8.99
N VAL A 22 1.10 1.12 -8.00
CA VAL A 22 1.83 2.27 -7.44
C VAL A 22 2.75 2.90 -8.49
N LEU A 23 3.47 2.11 -9.29
CA LEU A 23 4.28 2.63 -10.40
C LEU A 23 3.45 3.36 -11.46
N ALA A 24 2.30 2.80 -11.82
CA ALA A 24 1.37 3.46 -12.74
C ALA A 24 0.84 4.79 -12.16
N ALA A 25 0.45 4.78 -10.89
CA ALA A 25 0.04 5.98 -10.17
C ALA A 25 1.16 7.01 -10.05
N TRP A 26 2.40 6.57 -9.83
CA TRP A 26 3.58 7.43 -9.82
C TRP A 26 3.75 8.15 -11.15
N ARG A 27 3.70 7.41 -12.26
CA ARG A 27 3.84 7.96 -13.61
C ARG A 27 2.79 9.02 -13.92
N ILE A 28 1.55 8.79 -13.48
CA ILE A 28 0.44 9.75 -13.63
C ILE A 28 0.65 10.97 -12.75
N THR A 29 1.10 10.76 -11.50
CA THR A 29 1.25 11.83 -10.50
C THR A 29 2.39 12.78 -10.83
N TYR A 30 3.58 12.23 -11.13
CA TYR A 30 4.80 13.00 -11.28
C TYR A 30 5.26 13.17 -12.73
N ARG A 31 4.60 12.54 -13.70
CA ARG A 31 4.95 12.54 -15.13
C ARG A 31 6.40 12.12 -15.40
N SER A 32 7.03 11.44 -14.46
CA SER A 32 8.39 10.94 -14.50
C SER A 32 8.45 9.51 -13.96
N TRP A 33 9.52 8.79 -14.24
CA TRP A 33 9.76 7.50 -13.61
C TRP A 33 10.44 7.71 -12.25
N PRO A 34 10.15 6.84 -11.25
CA PRO A 34 10.91 6.84 -10.01
C PRO A 34 12.35 6.43 -10.29
N LYS A 35 13.26 6.82 -9.42
CA LYS A 35 14.66 6.35 -9.45
C LYS A 35 14.69 4.84 -9.27
N TRP A 36 15.72 4.18 -9.78
CA TRP A 36 15.81 2.72 -9.73
C TRP A 36 15.66 2.14 -8.31
N TRP A 37 16.26 2.76 -7.31
CA TRP A 37 16.14 2.34 -5.93
C TRP A 37 14.73 2.58 -5.35
N GLN A 38 14.04 3.63 -5.78
CA GLN A 38 12.65 3.89 -5.41
C GLN A 38 11.72 2.81 -6.00
N ILE A 39 12.02 2.31 -7.20
CA ILE A 39 11.27 1.18 -7.79
C ILE A 39 11.36 -0.04 -6.87
N ILE A 40 12.54 -0.38 -6.40
CA ILE A 40 12.73 -1.50 -5.46
C ILE A 40 11.93 -1.24 -4.17
N CYS A 41 12.03 -0.03 -3.61
CA CYS A 41 11.26 0.34 -2.42
C CYS A 41 9.75 0.25 -2.64
N ILE A 42 9.24 0.62 -3.81
CA ILE A 42 7.82 0.49 -4.17
C ILE A 42 7.35 -0.97 -4.09
N PHE A 43 8.16 -1.94 -4.49
CA PHE A 43 7.76 -3.35 -4.43
C PHE A 43 7.86 -3.96 -3.02
N ILE A 44 8.63 -3.37 -2.13
CA ILE A 44 8.86 -3.92 -0.79
C ILE A 44 8.20 -3.12 0.34
N HIS A 45 7.61 -1.95 0.07
CA HIS A 45 7.08 -1.07 1.11
C HIS A 45 6.03 -1.74 2.00
N ASP A 46 5.19 -2.57 1.41
CA ASP A 46 4.10 -3.30 2.06
C ASP A 46 4.45 -4.76 2.42
N ILE A 47 5.72 -5.14 2.36
CA ILE A 47 6.12 -6.52 2.69
C ILE A 47 5.73 -6.91 4.12
N GLY A 48 5.52 -5.93 4.99
CA GLY A 48 5.04 -6.14 6.36
C GLY A 48 3.62 -6.68 6.45
N VAL A 49 2.78 -6.47 5.44
CA VAL A 49 1.40 -7.00 5.37
C VAL A 49 1.34 -8.37 4.71
N TRP A 50 2.36 -8.71 3.92
CA TRP A 50 2.40 -9.99 3.21
C TRP A 50 2.38 -11.17 4.15
N GLY A 51 1.51 -12.13 3.87
CA GLY A 51 1.36 -13.36 4.66
C GLY A 51 0.62 -13.20 5.98
N ARG A 52 0.15 -12.00 6.34
CA ARG A 52 -0.72 -11.80 7.50
C ARG A 52 -2.14 -12.27 7.22
N GLN A 53 -2.83 -12.73 8.27
CA GLN A 53 -4.10 -13.45 8.12
C GLN A 53 -5.32 -12.52 8.08
N TYR A 54 -5.20 -11.27 8.53
CA TYR A 54 -6.34 -10.37 8.71
C TYR A 54 -6.05 -9.00 8.11
N LEU A 55 -6.93 -8.58 7.20
CA LEU A 55 -6.94 -7.25 6.61
C LEU A 55 -7.45 -6.17 7.54
N SER A 56 -8.39 -6.55 8.39
CA SER A 56 -9.10 -5.68 9.32
C SER A 56 -8.52 -5.68 10.73
N ASP A 57 -7.41 -6.40 10.93
CA ASP A 57 -6.72 -6.41 12.23
C ASP A 57 -5.82 -5.18 12.30
N ASP A 58 -6.20 -4.20 13.13
CA ASP A 58 -5.43 -3.00 13.36
C ASP A 58 -4.02 -3.32 13.88
N THR A 59 -3.88 -4.45 14.59
CA THR A 59 -2.56 -4.91 15.05
C THR A 59 -1.70 -5.43 13.91
N ALA A 60 -2.30 -6.04 12.87
CA ALA A 60 -1.58 -6.54 11.72
C ALA A 60 -1.09 -5.42 10.79
N LYS A 61 -1.79 -4.29 10.78
CA LYS A 61 -1.43 -3.11 9.98
C LYS A 61 -0.51 -2.17 10.72
N LYS A 62 -0.69 -2.06 12.03
CA LYS A 62 0.17 -1.23 12.85
C LYS A 62 1.63 -1.66 12.68
N GLY A 63 2.45 -0.73 12.21
CA GLY A 63 3.87 -0.98 11.97
C GLY A 63 4.17 -1.84 10.73
N HIS A 64 3.23 -2.03 9.77
CA HIS A 64 3.51 -2.79 8.53
C HIS A 64 4.67 -2.17 7.72
N TRP A 65 4.79 -0.86 7.72
CA TRP A 65 5.84 -0.11 7.07
C TRP A 65 7.24 -0.42 7.64
N GLU A 66 7.34 -0.73 8.94
CA GLU A 66 8.61 -0.97 9.61
C GLU A 66 9.40 -2.11 8.96
N ARG A 67 8.72 -3.22 8.66
CA ARG A 67 9.38 -4.37 8.02
C ARG A 67 9.92 -4.02 6.65
N GLY A 68 9.15 -3.29 5.85
CA GLY A 68 9.57 -2.82 4.53
C GLY A 68 10.75 -1.86 4.64
N ALA A 69 10.68 -0.89 5.56
CA ALA A 69 11.72 0.10 5.78
C ALA A 69 13.03 -0.56 6.28
N HIS A 70 12.96 -1.45 7.27
CA HIS A 70 14.14 -2.17 7.77
C HIS A 70 14.72 -3.12 6.72
N PHE A 71 13.89 -3.79 5.94
CA PHE A 71 14.36 -4.63 4.85
C PHE A 71 15.07 -3.80 3.77
N ALA A 72 14.55 -2.61 3.45
CA ALA A 72 15.23 -1.68 2.55
C ALA A 72 16.60 -1.22 3.11
N VAL A 73 16.67 -0.87 4.40
CA VAL A 73 17.94 -0.54 5.04
C VAL A 73 18.94 -1.68 4.92
N TRP A 74 18.51 -2.90 5.23
CA TRP A 74 19.39 -4.07 5.09
C TRP A 74 19.87 -4.24 3.64
N LEU A 75 18.95 -4.18 2.67
CA LEU A 75 19.23 -4.39 1.25
C LEU A 75 20.25 -3.39 0.70
N PHE A 76 20.10 -2.11 1.08
CA PHE A 76 20.90 -1.00 0.52
C PHE A 76 22.14 -0.65 1.34
N ASN A 77 22.23 -1.03 2.62
CA ASN A 77 23.38 -0.70 3.45
C ASN A 77 24.28 -1.91 3.73
N PHE A 78 23.70 -3.11 3.84
CA PHE A 78 24.43 -4.32 4.23
C PHE A 78 24.33 -5.44 3.19
N GLY A 79 23.26 -5.44 2.39
CA GLY A 79 22.96 -6.45 1.41
C GLY A 79 23.62 -6.22 0.03
N PRO A 80 23.09 -6.88 -1.00
CA PRO A 80 23.68 -6.87 -2.34
C PRO A 80 23.68 -5.48 -3.02
N LEU A 81 22.86 -4.53 -2.55
CA LEU A 81 22.77 -3.18 -3.11
C LEU A 81 23.52 -2.11 -2.30
N ARG A 82 24.39 -2.52 -1.37
CA ARG A 82 25.17 -1.60 -0.53
C ARG A 82 26.03 -0.60 -1.32
N PHE A 83 26.39 -0.95 -2.55
CA PHE A 83 27.16 -0.07 -3.44
C PHE A 83 26.41 1.22 -3.82
N ALA A 84 25.09 1.27 -3.66
CA ALA A 84 24.29 2.44 -3.95
C ALA A 84 24.52 3.61 -3.00
N ASN A 85 25.06 3.33 -1.80
CA ASN A 85 25.41 4.32 -0.75
C ASN A 85 24.28 5.34 -0.47
N LEU A 86 23.04 4.85 -0.30
CA LEU A 86 21.84 5.69 -0.15
C LEU A 86 21.61 6.17 1.29
N GLY A 87 22.35 5.64 2.26
CA GLY A 87 22.17 5.96 3.68
C GLY A 87 20.75 5.63 4.17
N GLY A 88 20.12 6.58 4.85
CA GLY A 88 18.77 6.44 5.38
C GLY A 88 17.64 6.73 4.39
N GLN A 89 17.93 7.09 3.14
CA GLN A 89 16.90 7.48 2.16
C GLN A 89 15.85 6.39 1.91
N PRO A 90 16.20 5.09 1.72
CA PRO A 90 15.21 4.04 1.50
C PRO A 90 14.27 3.86 2.70
N PHE A 91 14.79 4.00 3.92
CA PHE A 91 13.98 3.97 5.14
C PHE A 91 12.94 5.09 5.15
N LEU A 92 13.39 6.33 5.01
CA LEU A 92 12.51 7.51 5.03
C LEU A 92 11.49 7.48 3.90
N PHE A 93 11.88 6.98 2.75
CA PHE A 93 10.99 6.83 1.61
C PHE A 93 9.84 5.87 1.91
N ILE A 94 10.12 4.72 2.53
CA ILE A 94 9.09 3.76 2.93
C ILE A 94 8.33 4.27 4.16
N ALA A 95 8.99 4.72 5.23
CA ALA A 95 8.31 5.20 6.43
C ALA A 95 7.34 6.36 6.13
N GLY A 96 7.70 7.24 5.22
CA GLY A 96 6.89 8.39 4.83
C GLY A 96 5.68 8.07 3.93
N HIS A 97 5.42 6.80 3.56
CA HIS A 97 4.17 6.45 2.86
C HIS A 97 2.98 6.32 3.84
N CYS A 98 3.25 6.13 5.13
CA CYS A 98 2.27 6.06 6.21
C CYS A 98 2.63 7.05 7.34
N PRO A 99 2.61 8.37 7.10
CA PRO A 99 3.06 9.37 8.06
C PRO A 99 2.24 9.36 9.36
N GLU A 100 0.96 9.01 9.28
CA GLU A 100 0.05 8.94 10.41
C GLU A 100 0.45 7.83 11.40
N GLU A 101 1.04 6.74 10.91
CA GLU A 101 1.50 5.61 11.74
C GLU A 101 2.98 5.73 12.11
N SER A 102 3.79 6.15 11.17
CA SER A 102 5.25 6.17 11.31
C SER A 102 5.77 7.38 12.09
N GLY A 103 5.00 8.49 12.08
CA GLY A 103 5.47 9.77 12.61
C GLY A 103 6.51 10.48 11.74
N TYR A 104 6.90 9.89 10.60
CA TYR A 104 7.83 10.53 9.66
C TYR A 104 7.11 11.44 8.66
N PRO A 105 7.80 12.45 8.10
CA PRO A 105 7.23 13.29 7.05
C PRO A 105 6.80 12.49 5.83
N ARG A 106 5.77 12.96 5.14
CA ARG A 106 5.31 12.37 3.87
C ARG A 106 6.46 12.27 2.87
N SER A 107 6.64 11.08 2.31
CA SER A 107 7.57 10.84 1.21
C SER A 107 6.88 10.97 -0.15
N GLU A 108 7.69 10.96 -1.22
CA GLU A 108 7.16 10.90 -2.59
C GLU A 108 6.31 9.64 -2.84
N LEU A 109 6.49 8.57 -2.08
CA LEU A 109 5.72 7.34 -2.20
C LEU A 109 4.26 7.50 -1.73
N TRP A 110 4.00 8.39 -0.75
CA TRP A 110 2.70 8.55 -0.12
C TRP A 110 1.55 8.75 -1.12
N LEU A 111 1.65 9.69 -2.03
CA LEU A 111 0.57 10.00 -2.96
C LEU A 111 0.37 8.94 -4.05
N PRO A 112 1.40 8.40 -4.70
CA PRO A 112 1.26 7.27 -5.61
C PRO A 112 0.66 6.03 -4.96
N ASP A 113 1.03 5.72 -3.72
CA ASP A 113 0.45 4.60 -2.98
C ASP A 113 -1.06 4.79 -2.80
N LYS A 114 -1.51 5.93 -2.29
CA LYS A 114 -2.95 6.22 -2.13
C LYS A 114 -3.70 6.22 -3.47
N ARG A 115 -3.10 6.71 -4.54
CA ARG A 115 -3.67 6.74 -5.90
C ARG A 115 -3.64 5.38 -6.61
N SER A 116 -2.89 4.43 -6.13
CA SER A 116 -2.73 3.11 -6.78
C SER A 116 -4.09 2.42 -7.04
N TYR A 117 -5.03 2.58 -6.13
CA TYR A 117 -6.38 2.02 -6.25
C TYR A 117 -7.24 2.71 -7.31
N LEU A 118 -6.94 3.97 -7.66
CA LEU A 118 -7.66 4.67 -8.73
C LEU A 118 -7.24 4.17 -10.12
N VAL A 119 -6.00 3.72 -10.25
CA VAL A 119 -5.43 3.20 -11.51
C VAL A 119 -5.50 1.67 -11.61
N ALA A 120 -5.71 0.98 -10.50
CA ALA A 120 -5.83 -0.47 -10.49
C ALA A 120 -6.95 -0.95 -11.42
N PRO A 121 -6.75 -2.00 -12.22
CA PRO A 121 -7.81 -2.56 -13.06
C PRO A 121 -9.03 -2.97 -12.23
N MET A 122 -10.23 -2.61 -12.69
CA MET A 122 -11.47 -2.91 -11.97
C MET A 122 -11.67 -4.43 -11.78
N ILE A 123 -11.25 -5.24 -12.76
CA ILE A 123 -11.30 -6.69 -12.66
C ILE A 123 -10.48 -7.23 -11.48
N TRP A 124 -9.32 -6.63 -11.19
CA TRP A 124 -8.49 -7.00 -10.06
C TRP A 124 -9.13 -6.59 -8.73
N LEU A 125 -9.73 -5.41 -8.67
CA LEU A 125 -10.47 -4.96 -7.49
C LEU A 125 -11.67 -5.85 -7.20
N TRP A 126 -12.43 -6.26 -8.23
CA TRP A 126 -13.53 -7.21 -8.09
C TRP A 126 -13.04 -8.60 -7.68
N TRP A 127 -11.93 -9.07 -8.22
CA TRP A 127 -11.33 -10.33 -7.80
C TRP A 127 -11.02 -10.31 -6.30
N ASN A 128 -10.34 -9.28 -5.80
CA ASN A 128 -10.03 -9.14 -4.39
C ASN A 128 -11.31 -9.08 -3.55
N TYR A 129 -12.29 -8.33 -4.00
CA TYR A 129 -13.59 -8.22 -3.35
C TYR A 129 -14.27 -9.58 -3.20
N TYR A 130 -14.35 -10.37 -4.26
CA TYR A 130 -15.04 -11.66 -4.22
C TYR A 130 -14.20 -12.76 -3.55
N VAL A 131 -12.93 -12.83 -3.82
CA VAL A 131 -12.08 -13.93 -3.35
C VAL A 131 -11.62 -13.71 -1.90
N GLU A 132 -11.32 -12.47 -1.53
CA GLU A 132 -10.75 -12.20 -0.21
C GLU A 132 -11.77 -11.66 0.78
N TRP A 133 -12.79 -10.96 0.31
CA TRP A 133 -13.72 -10.23 1.18
C TRP A 133 -15.14 -10.76 1.19
N HIS A 134 -15.61 -11.35 0.10
CA HIS A 134 -17.01 -11.76 -0.06
C HIS A 134 -17.44 -12.91 0.85
N GLY A 135 -16.81 -13.59 1.54
CA GLY A 135 -17.29 -14.62 2.48
C GLY A 135 -17.31 -14.18 3.93
N LYS A 136 -17.03 -12.92 4.22
CA LYS A 136 -16.60 -12.47 5.55
C LYS A 136 -17.57 -11.53 6.25
N GLY A 137 -18.75 -11.38 5.70
CA GLY A 137 -19.81 -10.64 6.37
C GLY A 137 -19.97 -9.20 5.91
N ILE A 138 -20.95 -8.61 6.49
CA ILE A 138 -21.57 -7.33 6.24
C ILE A 138 -20.53 -6.20 6.30
N GLY A 139 -20.53 -5.32 5.31
CA GLY A 139 -19.89 -4.02 5.43
C GLY A 139 -18.64 -3.79 4.57
N VAL A 140 -18.39 -4.64 3.56
CA VAL A 140 -17.32 -4.37 2.59
C VAL A 140 -17.85 -3.49 1.46
N THR A 141 -17.25 -2.33 1.28
CA THR A 141 -17.64 -1.39 0.22
C THR A 141 -17.28 -1.99 -1.16
N PRO A 142 -18.24 -2.11 -2.09
CA PRO A 142 -17.95 -2.57 -3.44
C PRO A 142 -16.91 -1.69 -4.15
N PRO A 143 -16.06 -2.26 -5.03
CA PRO A 143 -14.95 -1.57 -5.65
C PRO A 143 -15.28 -0.23 -6.31
N PRO A 144 -16.38 -0.05 -7.04
CA PRO A 144 -16.72 1.25 -7.63
C PRO A 144 -16.96 2.34 -6.58
N GLN A 145 -17.70 2.01 -5.52
CA GLN A 145 -18.01 2.94 -4.43
C GLN A 145 -16.74 3.27 -3.65
N TRP A 146 -15.93 2.28 -3.34
CA TRP A 146 -14.67 2.48 -2.65
C TRP A 146 -13.69 3.33 -3.45
N ARG A 147 -13.59 3.10 -4.75
CA ARG A 147 -12.77 3.96 -5.64
C ARG A 147 -13.24 5.41 -5.62
N LYS A 148 -14.56 5.65 -5.62
CA LYS A 148 -15.13 6.99 -5.51
C LYS A 148 -14.72 7.64 -4.18
N LEU A 149 -14.87 6.93 -3.06
CA LEU A 149 -14.45 7.42 -1.74
C LEU A 149 -12.96 7.77 -1.67
N VAL A 150 -12.11 6.94 -2.26
CA VAL A 150 -10.66 7.22 -2.33
C VAL A 150 -10.40 8.49 -3.15
N ALA A 151 -11.07 8.67 -4.29
CA ALA A 151 -10.93 9.88 -5.10
C ALA A 151 -11.35 11.13 -4.34
N GLU A 152 -12.54 11.12 -3.75
CA GLU A 152 -13.07 12.24 -2.96
C GLU A 152 -12.16 12.60 -1.79
N ASN A 153 -11.63 11.60 -1.09
CA ASN A 153 -10.71 11.81 0.02
C ASN A 153 -9.39 12.46 -0.43
N LEU A 154 -8.86 12.05 -1.59
CA LEU A 154 -7.64 12.64 -2.14
C LEU A 154 -7.84 14.10 -2.61
N GLU A 155 -9.05 14.46 -3.04
CA GLU A 155 -9.40 15.84 -3.45
C GLU A 155 -9.46 16.79 -2.26
N GLN A 156 -9.80 16.31 -1.06
CA GLN A 156 -9.92 17.12 0.15
C GLN A 156 -8.59 17.62 0.74
N LYS A 157 -7.47 17.41 0.09
CA LYS A 157 -6.11 17.85 0.49
C LYS A 157 -5.61 17.32 1.84
N ASN A 158 -6.44 16.63 2.59
CA ASN A 158 -6.07 15.94 3.84
C ASN A 158 -6.60 14.50 3.82
N PRO A 159 -6.14 13.70 2.89
CA PRO A 159 -6.69 12.38 2.66
C PRO A 159 -6.36 11.45 3.84
N MET A 160 -7.40 10.81 4.35
CA MET A 160 -7.24 9.67 5.25
C MET A 160 -6.54 8.52 4.53
N GLY A 161 -5.94 7.62 5.26
CA GLY A 161 -5.43 6.37 4.70
C GLY A 161 -6.58 5.56 4.08
N ASN A 162 -6.30 4.84 3.00
CA ASN A 162 -7.32 4.01 2.34
C ASN A 162 -7.96 3.01 3.29
N HIS A 163 -7.23 2.58 4.31
CA HIS A 163 -7.74 1.69 5.35
C HIS A 163 -8.69 2.39 6.30
N GLU A 164 -8.38 3.61 6.73
CA GLU A 164 -9.26 4.39 7.59
C GLU A 164 -10.59 4.69 6.89
N LEU A 165 -10.54 4.98 5.58
CA LEU A 165 -11.75 5.10 4.77
C LEU A 165 -12.57 3.81 4.76
N TYR A 166 -11.90 2.68 4.63
CA TYR A 166 -12.53 1.38 4.63
C TYR A 166 -13.23 1.09 5.97
N ILE A 167 -12.57 1.34 7.09
CA ILE A 167 -13.15 1.12 8.43
C ILE A 167 -14.31 2.09 8.69
N LYS A 168 -14.13 3.39 8.37
CA LYS A 168 -15.16 4.41 8.59
C LYS A 168 -16.47 4.07 7.90
N HIS A 169 -16.42 3.48 6.72
CA HIS A 169 -17.61 3.09 5.96
C HIS A 169 -18.14 1.69 6.27
N ARG A 170 -17.38 0.88 7.00
CA ARG A 170 -17.82 -0.43 7.48
C ARG A 170 -18.92 -0.36 8.55
N GLY A 171 -18.98 0.74 9.30
CA GLY A 171 -19.95 0.93 10.39
C GLY A 171 -21.24 1.65 10.00
N VAL A 172 -21.44 1.95 8.71
CA VAL A 172 -22.57 2.76 8.21
C VAL A 172 -23.55 1.93 7.34
N ALA A 173 -23.41 0.62 7.36
CA ALA A 173 -24.34 -0.28 6.65
C ALA A 173 -25.35 -0.93 7.61
#